data_04114e1b0eb43c4b7da82ba41e480ac6
#
_entry.id   04114e1b0eb43c4b7da82ba41e480ac6
#
_cell.length_a   1.000
_cell.length_b   1.000
_cell.length_c   1.000
_cell.angle_alpha   90.00
_cell.angle_beta   90.00
_cell.angle_gamma   90.00
#
_symmetry.space_group_name_H-M   'P 1'
#
loop_
_entity.id
_entity.type
_entity.pdbx_description
1 polymer ?
#
loop_
_entity_poly.entity_id
_entity_poly.type
_entity_poly.pdbx_seq_one_letter_code
_entity_poly.pdbx_strand_id
1 'polypeptide(L)'
;MSDTTQPRATAASAGGLALAVLCAQQFNMSYDTVGMNVALSTIVEDLDTTLTGMQAAIAMYAVVMAAFMITGAKLADRWGHRRTFVIGTLVYGIGSGITALSPSLAALTFGWSLIEGLGSAFAQPALLTLATLNFTGAARTRAFAAIGGMAGFAAAIAPIVTGFFASYLTWRIPFALEVLVAAAVIWLGRKHLAESRQEGPRESFDVVGVALSALGFATTVLGFIFASTYGFWTARQSMVIGGATLFEKGGISPVPVIVGTGLFVLVLFAAWERWGRIRRGREPLVRLSILRLLPLRVGVLLTAAMFLVLAGILFCVPVFTQISLEYNAIQSGITMLPLSLALLAAAVVASRLSARGIAQDRLVRGGFLTLGVGCVVLAGSLAVTATKLSLAPGLILVGLGLGVVLAIVQDFVQSAAPAGQTSDVAGFSRSVGFLGSALGTAVAGAVLIGVLIAVGTTQVQQSPDLSNAQKERLEMALESSTQTMSDTQVKAALEGVSPRVEQEVVGIYAEARNIGMQAATAGLGVVSLLAFVLAFRLKTPASEELDDRR
;
A
#
# COMPACT_ATOMS: atom_id res chain seq x y z
N MET A 1 -3.18 -31.22 -50.24
CA MET A 1 -3.57 -29.86 -49.85
C MET A 1 -4.46 -29.97 -48.64
N SER A 2 -3.88 -29.94 -47.47
CA SER A 2 -4.57 -30.03 -46.19
C SER A 2 -4.35 -28.69 -45.44
N ASP A 3 -5.46 -28.10 -45.15
CA ASP A 3 -5.68 -26.78 -44.55
C ASP A 3 -5.11 -26.68 -43.13
N THR A 4 -4.04 -25.92 -42.93
CA THR A 4 -3.35 -25.72 -41.65
C THR A 4 -3.44 -24.26 -41.18
N THR A 5 -4.61 -23.61 -41.33
CA THR A 5 -4.78 -22.20 -41.02
C THR A 5 -5.83 -21.88 -39.95
N GLN A 6 -5.91 -22.62 -38.82
CA GLN A 6 -6.79 -22.22 -37.71
C GLN A 6 -6.38 -22.59 -36.27
N PRO A 7 -5.18 -22.28 -35.75
CA PRO A 7 -5.04 -22.19 -34.29
C PRO A 7 -4.49 -20.85 -33.75
N ARG A 8 -4.01 -19.93 -34.60
CA ARG A 8 -3.35 -18.70 -34.07
C ARG A 8 -4.29 -17.61 -33.56
N ALA A 9 -5.47 -17.45 -34.14
CA ALA A 9 -6.42 -16.40 -33.72
C ALA A 9 -7.11 -16.73 -32.38
N THR A 10 -7.42 -18.01 -32.13
CA THR A 10 -8.06 -18.49 -30.90
C THR A 10 -7.12 -18.44 -29.70
N ALA A 11 -5.82 -18.68 -29.86
CA ALA A 11 -4.82 -18.59 -28.80
C ALA A 11 -4.52 -17.14 -28.40
N ALA A 12 -4.49 -16.21 -29.34
CA ALA A 12 -4.28 -14.79 -29.07
C ALA A 12 -5.49 -14.15 -28.34
N SER A 13 -6.71 -14.53 -28.70
CA SER A 13 -7.93 -14.07 -28.04
C SER A 13 -8.08 -14.65 -26.62
N ALA A 14 -7.70 -15.90 -26.40
CA ALA A 14 -7.71 -16.54 -25.09
C ALA A 14 -6.70 -15.86 -24.13
N GLY A 15 -5.50 -15.51 -24.61
CA GLY A 15 -4.52 -14.76 -23.84
C GLY A 15 -4.98 -13.35 -23.47
N GLY A 16 -5.70 -12.68 -24.37
CA GLY A 16 -6.27 -11.34 -24.12
C GLY A 16 -7.33 -11.37 -23.03
N LEU A 17 -8.23 -12.36 -23.04
CA LEU A 17 -9.27 -12.52 -22.01
C LEU A 17 -8.68 -12.93 -20.66
N ALA A 18 -7.66 -13.78 -20.62
CA ALA A 18 -6.95 -14.11 -19.40
C ALA A 18 -6.33 -12.84 -18.75
N LEU A 19 -5.68 -11.99 -19.55
CA LEU A 19 -5.14 -10.72 -19.06
C LEU A 19 -6.23 -9.79 -18.54
N ALA A 20 -7.35 -9.67 -19.27
CA ALA A 20 -8.48 -8.83 -18.86
C ALA A 20 -9.06 -9.27 -17.51
N VAL A 21 -9.17 -10.57 -17.24
CA VAL A 21 -9.62 -11.12 -15.95
C VAL A 21 -8.68 -10.74 -14.81
N LEU A 22 -7.36 -10.89 -15.02
CA LEU A 22 -6.35 -10.54 -14.01
C LEU A 22 -6.33 -9.01 -13.75
N CYS A 23 -6.45 -8.21 -14.82
CA CYS A 23 -6.54 -6.76 -14.74
C CYS A 23 -7.82 -6.29 -14.01
N ALA A 24 -8.97 -6.92 -14.30
CA ALA A 24 -10.23 -6.59 -13.64
C ALA A 24 -10.18 -6.86 -12.12
N GLN A 25 -9.61 -7.98 -11.71
CA GLN A 25 -9.43 -8.29 -10.28
C GLN A 25 -8.43 -7.34 -9.62
N GLN A 26 -7.32 -7.01 -10.29
CA GLN A 26 -6.36 -6.02 -9.77
C GLN A 26 -7.01 -4.64 -9.61
N PHE A 27 -7.80 -4.22 -10.61
CA PHE A 27 -8.58 -2.99 -10.54
C PHE A 27 -9.51 -3.01 -9.32
N ASN A 28 -10.30 -4.07 -9.17
CA ASN A 28 -11.29 -4.21 -8.10
C ASN A 28 -10.64 -4.03 -6.72
N MET A 29 -9.59 -4.80 -6.42
CA MET A 29 -8.87 -4.74 -5.14
C MET A 29 -8.18 -3.40 -4.88
N SER A 30 -7.68 -2.72 -5.93
CA SER A 30 -7.01 -1.42 -5.77
C SER A 30 -8.00 -0.28 -5.66
N TYR A 31 -9.13 -0.37 -6.37
CA TYR A 31 -10.24 0.58 -6.30
C TYR A 31 -10.87 0.58 -4.90
N ASP A 32 -11.17 -0.61 -4.37
CA ASP A 32 -11.71 -0.82 -3.03
C ASP A 32 -10.91 -0.11 -1.94
N THR A 33 -9.61 -0.38 -1.88
CA THR A 33 -8.74 0.20 -0.85
C THR A 33 -8.72 1.73 -0.88
N VAL A 34 -8.74 2.34 -2.06
CA VAL A 34 -8.77 3.81 -2.21
C VAL A 34 -10.18 4.34 -1.98
N GLY A 35 -11.19 3.66 -2.50
CA GLY A 35 -12.60 4.02 -2.37
C GLY A 35 -13.05 4.09 -0.91
N MET A 36 -12.66 3.12 -0.09
CA MET A 36 -12.94 3.11 1.35
C MET A 36 -12.42 4.38 2.05
N ASN A 37 -11.20 4.80 1.73
CA ASN A 37 -10.62 6.02 2.30
C ASN A 37 -11.36 7.29 1.85
N VAL A 38 -11.87 7.31 0.63
CA VAL A 38 -12.65 8.46 0.09
C VAL A 38 -14.04 8.53 0.73
N ALA A 39 -14.70 7.39 0.92
CA ALA A 39 -16.03 7.32 1.52
C ALA A 39 -16.03 7.49 3.05
N LEU A 40 -14.86 7.57 3.69
CA LEU A 40 -14.68 7.49 5.13
C LEU A 40 -15.57 8.46 5.91
N SER A 41 -15.61 9.73 5.56
CA SER A 41 -16.44 10.74 6.25
C SER A 41 -17.94 10.46 6.13
N THR A 42 -18.38 10.08 4.93
CA THR A 42 -19.79 9.73 4.66
C THR A 42 -20.20 8.45 5.41
N ILE A 43 -19.30 7.47 5.52
CA ILE A 43 -19.55 6.25 6.30
C ILE A 43 -19.63 6.55 7.79
N VAL A 44 -18.76 7.41 8.31
CA VAL A 44 -18.77 7.84 9.72
C VAL A 44 -20.11 8.47 10.07
N GLU A 45 -20.62 9.32 9.20
CA GLU A 45 -21.92 9.99 9.38
C GLU A 45 -23.09 9.01 9.25
N ASP A 46 -23.11 8.18 8.20
CA ASP A 46 -24.23 7.25 7.91
C ASP A 46 -24.35 6.10 8.92
N LEU A 47 -23.25 5.60 9.47
CA LEU A 47 -23.23 4.53 10.46
C LEU A 47 -23.18 5.03 11.92
N ASP A 48 -23.32 6.35 12.15
CA ASP A 48 -23.22 7.00 13.47
C ASP A 48 -22.00 6.47 14.27
N THR A 49 -20.82 6.53 13.64
CA THR A 49 -19.58 5.98 14.20
C THR A 49 -18.49 7.03 14.32
N THR A 50 -17.29 6.63 14.75
CA THR A 50 -16.17 7.53 14.94
C THR A 50 -15.13 7.39 13.81
N LEU A 51 -14.43 8.48 13.51
CA LEU A 51 -13.29 8.45 12.59
C LEU A 51 -12.24 7.42 13.03
N THR A 52 -11.97 7.33 14.33
CA THR A 52 -11.03 6.35 14.91
C THR A 52 -11.49 4.91 14.67
N GLY A 53 -12.79 4.64 14.78
CA GLY A 53 -13.36 3.33 14.50
C GLY A 53 -13.17 2.92 13.03
N MET A 54 -13.39 3.84 12.09
CA MET A 54 -13.14 3.60 10.67
C MET A 54 -11.66 3.41 10.37
N GLN A 55 -10.78 4.20 10.99
CA GLN A 55 -9.33 4.01 10.87
C GLN A 55 -8.89 2.63 11.38
N ALA A 56 -9.50 2.15 12.48
CA ALA A 56 -9.25 0.79 12.98
C ALA A 56 -9.70 -0.29 11.99
N ALA A 57 -10.83 -0.11 11.30
CA ALA A 57 -11.28 -1.01 10.25
C ALA A 57 -10.30 -1.05 9.07
N ILE A 58 -9.82 0.13 8.61
CA ILE A 58 -8.80 0.24 7.55
C ILE A 58 -7.49 -0.45 7.97
N ALA A 59 -7.07 -0.23 9.20
CA ALA A 59 -5.91 -0.88 9.78
C ALA A 59 -6.06 -2.41 9.80
N MET A 60 -7.21 -2.91 10.23
CA MET A 60 -7.52 -4.34 10.30
C MET A 60 -7.45 -5.00 8.91
N TYR A 61 -7.94 -4.35 7.84
CA TYR A 61 -7.81 -4.85 6.47
C TYR A 61 -6.32 -5.09 6.10
N ALA A 62 -5.46 -4.09 6.35
CA ALA A 62 -4.03 -4.21 6.07
C ALA A 62 -3.37 -5.34 6.90
N VAL A 63 -3.78 -5.50 8.16
CA VAL A 63 -3.31 -6.58 9.05
C VAL A 63 -3.71 -7.95 8.49
N VAL A 64 -4.97 -8.14 8.09
CA VAL A 64 -5.45 -9.40 7.50
C VAL A 64 -4.72 -9.72 6.20
N MET A 65 -4.53 -8.73 5.33
CA MET A 65 -3.77 -8.89 4.09
C MET A 65 -2.33 -9.36 4.37
N ALA A 66 -1.60 -8.66 5.23
CA ALA A 66 -0.22 -9.02 5.57
C ALA A 66 -0.12 -10.42 6.20
N ALA A 67 -1.05 -10.76 7.08
CA ALA A 67 -1.08 -12.03 7.80
C ALA A 67 -1.28 -13.24 6.89
N PHE A 68 -2.17 -13.14 5.90
CA PHE A 68 -2.64 -14.30 5.15
C PHE A 68 -2.10 -14.41 3.71
N MET A 69 -1.31 -13.44 3.22
CA MET A 69 -0.73 -13.47 1.87
C MET A 69 0.13 -14.71 1.61
N ILE A 70 0.99 -15.08 2.54
CA ILE A 70 1.86 -16.27 2.42
C ILE A 70 0.99 -17.53 2.42
N THR A 71 0.01 -17.58 3.31
CA THR A 71 -0.96 -18.68 3.38
C THR A 71 -1.73 -18.84 2.07
N GLY A 72 -2.19 -17.71 1.49
CA GLY A 72 -2.88 -17.70 0.20
C GLY A 72 -2.01 -18.26 -0.94
N ALA A 73 -0.73 -17.88 -0.98
CA ALA A 73 0.23 -18.41 -1.95
C ALA A 73 0.38 -19.94 -1.82
N LYS A 74 0.53 -20.44 -0.58
CA LYS A 74 0.67 -21.89 -0.34
C LYS A 74 -0.60 -22.68 -0.62
N LEU A 75 -1.76 -22.09 -0.36
CA LEU A 75 -3.04 -22.68 -0.78
C LEU A 75 -3.16 -22.76 -2.29
N ALA A 76 -2.62 -21.77 -3.03
CA ALA A 76 -2.61 -21.78 -4.49
C ALA A 76 -1.76 -22.94 -5.05
N ASP A 77 -0.59 -23.21 -4.46
CA ASP A 77 0.22 -24.37 -4.83
C ASP A 77 -0.53 -25.69 -4.59
N ARG A 78 -1.24 -25.79 -3.47
CA ARG A 78 -1.91 -27.03 -3.05
C ARG A 78 -3.23 -27.27 -3.76
N TRP A 79 -4.07 -26.26 -3.91
CA TRP A 79 -5.43 -26.37 -4.47
C TRP A 79 -5.47 -26.11 -5.96
N GLY A 80 -4.43 -25.46 -6.50
CA GLY A 80 -4.33 -24.93 -7.85
C GLY A 80 -4.52 -23.42 -7.88
N HIS A 81 -3.76 -22.76 -8.74
CA HIS A 81 -3.69 -21.29 -8.78
C HIS A 81 -4.99 -20.65 -9.25
N ARG A 82 -5.61 -21.21 -10.33
CA ARG A 82 -6.92 -20.74 -10.80
C ARG A 82 -7.99 -20.95 -9.72
N ARG A 83 -8.00 -22.13 -9.11
CA ARG A 83 -8.99 -22.46 -8.08
C ARG A 83 -8.88 -21.54 -6.88
N THR A 84 -7.67 -21.27 -6.38
CA THR A 84 -7.44 -20.35 -5.25
C THR A 84 -7.78 -18.91 -5.62
N PHE A 85 -7.44 -18.47 -6.83
CA PHE A 85 -7.83 -17.17 -7.36
C PHE A 85 -9.36 -17.01 -7.37
N VAL A 86 -10.09 -17.99 -7.90
CA VAL A 86 -11.56 -17.97 -7.97
C VAL A 86 -12.19 -18.01 -6.58
N ILE A 87 -11.68 -18.84 -5.66
CA ILE A 87 -12.16 -18.89 -4.27
C ILE A 87 -11.87 -17.56 -3.56
N GLY A 88 -10.65 -17.02 -3.71
CA GLY A 88 -10.28 -15.73 -3.13
C GLY A 88 -11.18 -14.60 -3.64
N THR A 89 -11.44 -14.54 -4.95
CA THR A 89 -12.35 -13.56 -5.56
C THR A 89 -13.81 -13.76 -5.07
N LEU A 90 -14.25 -15.00 -4.84
CA LEU A 90 -15.57 -15.28 -4.29
C LEU A 90 -15.68 -14.75 -2.84
N VAL A 91 -14.69 -15.05 -2.00
CA VAL A 91 -14.64 -14.56 -0.60
C VAL A 91 -14.57 -13.02 -0.59
N TYR A 92 -13.78 -12.43 -1.47
CA TYR A 92 -13.72 -10.98 -1.70
C TYR A 92 -15.12 -10.42 -2.02
N GLY A 93 -15.80 -10.96 -3.03
CA GLY A 93 -17.13 -10.49 -3.42
C GLY A 93 -18.20 -10.67 -2.33
N ILE A 94 -18.11 -11.72 -1.50
CA ILE A 94 -18.98 -11.90 -0.33
C ILE A 94 -18.71 -10.79 0.69
N GLY A 95 -17.43 -10.50 0.97
CA GLY A 95 -17.02 -9.42 1.87
C GLY A 95 -17.54 -8.06 1.40
N SER A 96 -17.35 -7.74 0.12
CA SER A 96 -17.85 -6.51 -0.49
C SER A 96 -19.38 -6.40 -0.44
N GLY A 97 -20.08 -7.53 -0.63
CA GLY A 97 -21.54 -7.59 -0.48
C GLY A 97 -22.01 -7.33 0.96
N ILE A 98 -21.33 -7.91 1.95
CA ILE A 98 -21.60 -7.62 3.37
C ILE A 98 -21.33 -6.14 3.65
N THR A 99 -20.26 -5.58 3.12
CA THR A 99 -19.88 -4.16 3.26
C THR A 99 -20.96 -3.25 2.68
N ALA A 100 -21.44 -3.53 1.46
CA ALA A 100 -22.52 -2.78 0.82
C ALA A 100 -23.84 -2.81 1.61
N LEU A 101 -24.09 -3.87 2.35
CA LEU A 101 -25.32 -4.05 3.15
C LEU A 101 -25.11 -3.73 4.64
N SER A 102 -23.94 -3.29 5.08
CA SER A 102 -23.61 -3.13 6.49
C SER A 102 -24.44 -2.03 7.16
N PRO A 103 -25.12 -2.37 8.28
CA PRO A 103 -25.89 -1.41 9.08
C PRO A 103 -25.08 -0.80 10.23
N SER A 104 -23.85 -1.21 10.44
CA SER A 104 -22.99 -0.78 11.55
C SER A 104 -21.51 -0.94 11.23
N LEU A 105 -20.65 -0.21 11.96
CA LEU A 105 -19.19 -0.35 11.85
C LEU A 105 -18.72 -1.79 12.08
N ALA A 106 -19.33 -2.53 13.02
CA ALA A 106 -18.95 -3.90 13.28
C ALA A 106 -19.23 -4.81 12.07
N ALA A 107 -20.38 -4.66 11.41
CA ALA A 107 -20.73 -5.40 10.20
C ALA A 107 -19.82 -5.02 9.03
N LEU A 108 -19.50 -3.72 8.87
CA LEU A 108 -18.54 -3.23 7.87
C LEU A 108 -17.16 -3.83 8.13
N THR A 109 -16.64 -3.76 9.34
CA THR A 109 -15.33 -4.32 9.71
C THR A 109 -15.28 -5.82 9.45
N PHE A 110 -16.35 -6.55 9.78
CA PHE A 110 -16.44 -7.99 9.49
C PHE A 110 -16.44 -8.25 7.98
N GLY A 111 -17.28 -7.54 7.20
CA GLY A 111 -17.38 -7.72 5.75
C GLY A 111 -16.10 -7.29 5.04
N TRP A 112 -15.73 -6.04 5.21
CA TRP A 112 -14.62 -5.44 4.50
C TRP A 112 -13.26 -5.90 5.02
N SER A 113 -12.98 -5.65 6.30
CA SER A 113 -11.63 -5.87 6.82
C SER A 113 -11.28 -7.35 6.95
N LEU A 114 -12.21 -8.19 7.44
CA LEU A 114 -11.93 -9.61 7.65
C LEU A 114 -12.20 -10.44 6.41
N ILE A 115 -13.43 -10.46 5.89
CA ILE A 115 -13.82 -11.38 4.81
C ILE A 115 -13.20 -10.94 3.49
N GLU A 116 -13.35 -9.68 3.12
CA GLU A 116 -12.80 -9.15 1.87
C GLU A 116 -11.27 -9.10 1.90
N GLY A 117 -10.67 -8.69 3.02
CA GLY A 117 -9.23 -8.76 3.25
C GLY A 117 -8.66 -10.17 3.10
N LEU A 118 -9.34 -11.19 3.65
CA LEU A 118 -8.94 -12.60 3.48
C LEU A 118 -9.08 -13.06 2.01
N GLY A 119 -10.16 -12.68 1.33
CA GLY A 119 -10.37 -12.94 -0.09
C GLY A 119 -9.25 -12.35 -0.94
N SER A 120 -8.90 -11.10 -0.68
CA SER A 120 -7.78 -10.39 -1.33
C SER A 120 -6.44 -11.09 -1.06
N ALA A 121 -6.17 -11.50 0.18
CA ALA A 121 -4.94 -12.19 0.56
C ALA A 121 -4.76 -13.54 -0.18
N PHE A 122 -5.84 -14.20 -0.59
CA PHE A 122 -5.79 -15.42 -1.40
C PHE A 122 -5.73 -15.12 -2.89
N ALA A 123 -6.50 -14.14 -3.37
CA ALA A 123 -6.55 -13.82 -4.80
C ALA A 123 -5.26 -13.16 -5.30
N GLN A 124 -4.64 -12.27 -4.53
CA GLN A 124 -3.50 -11.45 -4.96
C GLN A 124 -2.25 -12.27 -5.33
N PRO A 125 -1.71 -13.19 -4.49
CA PRO A 125 -0.56 -13.99 -4.87
C PRO A 125 -0.87 -14.96 -6.02
N ALA A 126 -2.09 -15.53 -6.05
CA ALA A 126 -2.54 -16.38 -7.13
C ALA A 126 -2.62 -15.62 -8.47
N LEU A 127 -3.06 -14.34 -8.46
CA LEU A 127 -3.08 -13.45 -9.62
C LEU A 127 -1.69 -13.28 -10.23
N LEU A 128 -0.68 -12.99 -9.40
CA LEU A 128 0.70 -12.79 -9.86
C LEU A 128 1.29 -14.07 -10.45
N THR A 129 1.04 -15.21 -9.80
CA THR A 129 1.50 -16.51 -10.29
C THR A 129 0.80 -16.88 -11.58
N LEU A 130 -0.52 -16.67 -11.71
CA LEU A 130 -1.26 -16.87 -12.95
C LEU A 130 -0.75 -15.98 -14.08
N ALA A 131 -0.37 -14.73 -13.80
CA ALA A 131 0.27 -13.87 -14.80
C ALA A 131 1.59 -14.47 -15.28
N THR A 132 2.41 -15.02 -14.37
CA THR A 132 3.68 -15.68 -14.73
C THR A 132 3.47 -16.97 -15.54
N LEU A 133 2.45 -17.75 -15.22
CA LEU A 133 2.18 -19.04 -15.86
C LEU A 133 1.49 -18.90 -17.23
N ASN A 134 0.62 -17.90 -17.40
CA ASN A 134 -0.11 -17.70 -18.66
C ASN A 134 0.67 -16.87 -19.69
N PHE A 135 1.72 -16.15 -19.27
CA PHE A 135 2.50 -15.27 -20.16
C PHE A 135 4.00 -15.53 -20.02
N THR A 136 4.73 -15.48 -21.14
CA THR A 136 6.17 -15.69 -21.20
C THR A 136 6.88 -14.54 -21.93
N GLY A 137 8.17 -14.34 -21.68
CA GLY A 137 9.00 -13.31 -22.35
C GLY A 137 8.35 -11.92 -22.30
N ALA A 138 8.40 -11.20 -23.43
CA ALA A 138 7.84 -9.86 -23.55
C ALA A 138 6.32 -9.76 -23.27
N ALA A 139 5.57 -10.86 -23.44
CA ALA A 139 4.14 -10.91 -23.12
C ALA A 139 3.92 -10.87 -21.60
N ARG A 140 4.80 -11.51 -20.82
CA ARG A 140 4.77 -11.46 -19.35
C ARG A 140 5.03 -10.05 -18.83
N THR A 141 6.08 -9.38 -19.31
CA THR A 141 6.36 -7.99 -18.93
C THR A 141 5.20 -7.06 -19.26
N ARG A 142 4.54 -7.25 -20.41
CA ARG A 142 3.32 -6.50 -20.76
C ARG A 142 2.15 -6.81 -19.82
N ALA A 143 1.99 -8.06 -19.42
CA ALA A 143 0.94 -8.46 -18.47
C ALA A 143 1.15 -7.82 -17.10
N PHE A 144 2.37 -7.84 -16.55
CA PHE A 144 2.68 -7.17 -15.28
C PHE A 144 2.53 -5.64 -15.37
N ALA A 145 2.91 -5.04 -16.51
CA ALA A 145 2.68 -3.62 -16.73
C ALA A 145 1.19 -3.27 -16.79
N ALA A 146 0.36 -4.11 -17.44
CA ALA A 146 -1.09 -3.92 -17.48
C ALA A 146 -1.70 -4.05 -16.06
N ILE A 147 -1.31 -5.08 -15.32
CA ILE A 147 -1.76 -5.30 -13.92
C ILE A 147 -1.35 -4.13 -13.02
N GLY A 148 -0.10 -3.68 -13.09
CA GLY A 148 0.38 -2.51 -12.34
C GLY A 148 -0.30 -1.20 -12.77
N GLY A 149 -0.49 -1.03 -14.08
CA GLY A 149 -1.23 0.10 -14.65
C GLY A 149 -2.69 0.15 -14.19
N MET A 150 -3.36 -1.00 -14.07
CA MET A 150 -4.73 -1.08 -13.55
C MET A 150 -4.82 -0.70 -12.07
N ALA A 151 -3.80 -1.02 -11.27
CA ALA A 151 -3.74 -0.55 -9.89
C ALA A 151 -3.65 1.00 -9.82
N GLY A 152 -2.82 1.60 -10.67
CA GLY A 152 -2.73 3.06 -10.78
C GLY A 152 -4.00 3.71 -11.32
N PHE A 153 -4.63 3.10 -12.34
CA PHE A 153 -5.90 3.58 -12.89
C PHE A 153 -7.02 3.52 -11.85
N ALA A 154 -7.09 2.43 -11.08
CA ALA A 154 -8.04 2.28 -9.99
C ALA A 154 -7.85 3.37 -8.92
N ALA A 155 -6.60 3.61 -8.51
CA ALA A 155 -6.28 4.68 -7.55
C ALA A 155 -6.65 6.08 -8.05
N ALA A 156 -6.61 6.30 -9.38
CA ALA A 156 -7.02 7.57 -9.98
C ALA A 156 -8.53 7.75 -10.00
N ILE A 157 -9.26 6.69 -10.40
CA ILE A 157 -10.70 6.81 -10.65
C ILE A 157 -11.52 6.66 -9.37
N ALA A 158 -10.99 5.94 -8.36
CA ALA A 158 -11.69 5.67 -7.11
C ALA A 158 -12.17 6.96 -6.40
N PRO A 159 -11.35 8.03 -6.22
CA PRO A 159 -11.83 9.25 -5.60
C PRO A 159 -12.98 9.92 -6.35
N ILE A 160 -12.96 9.85 -7.68
CA ILE A 160 -13.99 10.46 -8.52
C ILE A 160 -15.29 9.66 -8.43
N VAL A 161 -15.20 8.35 -8.69
CA VAL A 161 -16.38 7.47 -8.72
C VAL A 161 -16.98 7.31 -7.33
N THR A 162 -16.16 6.97 -6.34
CA THR A 162 -16.62 6.82 -4.95
C THR A 162 -17.09 8.15 -4.38
N GLY A 163 -16.36 9.24 -4.65
CA GLY A 163 -16.78 10.59 -4.23
C GLY A 163 -18.11 11.01 -4.83
N PHE A 164 -18.36 10.70 -6.11
CA PHE A 164 -19.66 10.95 -6.75
C PHE A 164 -20.78 10.17 -6.07
N PHE A 165 -20.62 8.85 -5.92
CA PHE A 165 -21.66 8.03 -5.29
C PHE A 165 -21.86 8.41 -3.81
N ALA A 166 -20.81 8.65 -3.06
CA ALA A 166 -20.90 9.04 -1.65
C ALA A 166 -21.58 10.40 -1.46
N SER A 167 -21.36 11.36 -2.38
CA SER A 167 -21.90 12.71 -2.27
C SER A 167 -23.35 12.84 -2.78
N TYR A 168 -23.74 12.09 -3.82
CA TYR A 168 -25.03 12.27 -4.50
C TYR A 168 -26.01 11.12 -4.35
N LEU A 169 -25.53 9.93 -3.94
CA LEU A 169 -26.36 8.73 -3.82
C LEU A 169 -26.10 8.03 -2.48
N THR A 170 -25.25 7.00 -2.48
CA THR A 170 -24.81 6.30 -1.28
C THR A 170 -23.43 5.67 -1.49
N TRP A 171 -22.61 5.69 -0.45
CA TRP A 171 -21.31 5.03 -0.43
C TRP A 171 -21.36 3.50 -0.62
N ARG A 172 -22.54 2.89 -0.50
CA ARG A 172 -22.76 1.45 -0.65
C ARG A 172 -22.69 0.97 -2.10
N ILE A 173 -23.04 1.84 -3.06
CA ILE A 173 -23.09 1.46 -4.49
C ILE A 173 -21.73 1.00 -5.02
N PRO A 174 -20.61 1.69 -4.81
CA PRO A 174 -19.30 1.21 -5.23
C PRO A 174 -19.01 -0.23 -4.81
N PHE A 175 -19.25 -0.58 -3.55
CA PHE A 175 -19.05 -1.93 -3.04
C PHE A 175 -20.02 -2.96 -3.66
N ALA A 176 -21.25 -2.57 -3.93
CA ALA A 176 -22.20 -3.43 -4.68
C ALA A 176 -21.73 -3.67 -6.13
N LEU A 177 -21.14 -2.68 -6.79
CA LEU A 177 -20.54 -2.84 -8.13
C LEU A 177 -19.34 -3.78 -8.11
N GLU A 178 -18.54 -3.77 -7.06
CA GLU A 178 -17.41 -4.71 -6.88
C GLU A 178 -17.87 -6.16 -6.83
N VAL A 179 -19.04 -6.45 -6.25
CA VAL A 179 -19.65 -7.79 -6.28
C VAL A 179 -19.92 -8.24 -7.72
N LEU A 180 -20.43 -7.33 -8.56
CA LEU A 180 -20.69 -7.66 -9.99
C LEU A 180 -19.39 -7.90 -10.75
N VAL A 181 -18.36 -7.08 -10.49
CA VAL A 181 -17.03 -7.29 -11.08
C VAL A 181 -16.45 -8.62 -10.63
N ALA A 182 -16.52 -8.94 -9.33
CA ALA A 182 -16.05 -10.22 -8.79
C ALA A 182 -16.79 -11.42 -9.43
N ALA A 183 -18.11 -11.32 -9.61
CA ALA A 183 -18.89 -12.36 -10.30
C ALA A 183 -18.44 -12.56 -11.76
N ALA A 184 -18.22 -11.47 -12.49
CA ALA A 184 -17.70 -11.51 -13.86
C ALA A 184 -16.28 -12.12 -13.91
N VAL A 185 -15.39 -11.72 -12.99
CA VAL A 185 -14.03 -12.28 -12.87
C VAL A 185 -14.07 -13.77 -12.57
N ILE A 186 -14.95 -14.24 -11.70
CA ILE A 186 -15.12 -15.66 -11.39
C ILE A 186 -15.59 -16.44 -12.62
N TRP A 187 -16.61 -15.92 -13.31
CA TRP A 187 -17.17 -16.58 -14.49
C TRP A 187 -16.15 -16.67 -15.63
N LEU A 188 -15.50 -15.57 -15.98
CA LEU A 188 -14.48 -15.52 -17.01
C LEU A 188 -13.20 -16.26 -16.60
N GLY A 189 -12.80 -16.16 -15.34
CA GLY A 189 -11.60 -16.81 -14.82
C GLY A 189 -11.68 -18.33 -14.86
N ARG A 190 -12.85 -18.89 -14.54
CA ARG A 190 -13.09 -20.34 -14.69
C ARG A 190 -12.96 -20.83 -16.13
N LYS A 191 -13.30 -19.96 -17.09
CA LYS A 191 -13.34 -20.31 -18.52
C LYS A 191 -12.01 -20.07 -19.23
N HIS A 192 -11.25 -19.02 -18.86
CA HIS A 192 -10.12 -18.54 -19.65
C HIS A 192 -8.75 -18.65 -18.96
N LEU A 193 -8.71 -18.86 -17.63
CA LEU A 193 -7.45 -19.10 -16.93
C LEU A 193 -7.13 -20.60 -16.93
N ALA A 194 -5.89 -20.94 -17.29
CA ALA A 194 -5.41 -22.32 -17.19
C ALA A 194 -5.23 -22.73 -15.72
N GLU A 195 -5.64 -23.94 -15.38
CA GLU A 195 -5.33 -24.50 -14.07
C GLU A 195 -3.88 -24.94 -14.03
N SER A 196 -3.21 -24.60 -12.96
CA SER A 196 -1.85 -25.05 -12.70
C SER A 196 -1.75 -25.43 -11.23
N ARG A 197 -1.33 -26.65 -11.02
CA ARG A 197 -1.17 -27.23 -9.69
C ARG A 197 0.20 -27.87 -9.61
N GLN A 198 0.88 -27.71 -8.48
CA GLN A 198 2.13 -28.42 -8.25
C GLN A 198 1.86 -29.93 -8.11
N GLU A 199 2.44 -30.75 -8.98
CA GLU A 199 2.35 -32.21 -8.89
C GLU A 199 3.36 -32.71 -7.85
N GLY A 200 2.86 -33.39 -6.82
CA GLY A 200 3.70 -33.98 -5.77
C GLY A 200 2.87 -34.62 -4.66
N PRO A 201 3.51 -35.41 -3.77
CA PRO A 201 2.83 -35.97 -2.61
C PRO A 201 2.28 -34.86 -1.73
N ARG A 202 1.02 -35.01 -1.29
CA ARG A 202 0.35 -34.04 -0.41
C ARG A 202 0.98 -34.13 1.00
N GLU A 203 1.96 -33.30 1.27
CA GLU A 203 2.49 -33.16 2.63
C GLU A 203 1.51 -32.49 3.57
N SER A 204 1.71 -32.68 4.88
CA SER A 204 0.89 -32.04 5.92
C SER A 204 1.00 -30.51 5.85
N PHE A 205 -0.16 -29.83 5.89
CA PHE A 205 -0.21 -28.36 5.91
C PHE A 205 0.46 -27.81 7.18
N ASP A 206 1.27 -26.79 7.03
CA ASP A 206 2.02 -26.17 8.14
C ASP A 206 1.19 -25.16 8.91
N VAL A 207 0.32 -25.64 9.80
CA VAL A 207 -0.52 -24.78 10.64
C VAL A 207 0.33 -23.89 11.56
N VAL A 208 1.46 -24.40 12.08
CA VAL A 208 2.33 -23.63 13.00
C VAL A 208 3.03 -22.50 12.22
N GLY A 209 3.56 -22.80 11.02
CA GLY A 209 4.16 -21.78 10.15
C GLY A 209 3.14 -20.71 9.76
N VAL A 210 1.89 -21.11 9.42
CA VAL A 210 0.78 -20.18 9.16
C VAL A 210 0.52 -19.29 10.37
N ALA A 211 0.39 -19.85 11.57
CA ALA A 211 0.13 -19.07 12.78
C ALA A 211 1.28 -18.09 13.09
N LEU A 212 2.53 -18.56 13.02
CA LEU A 212 3.71 -17.71 13.28
C LEU A 212 3.86 -16.60 12.24
N SER A 213 3.70 -16.91 10.94
CA SER A 213 3.79 -15.88 9.89
C SER A 213 2.65 -14.86 10.02
N ALA A 214 1.42 -15.34 10.21
CA ALA A 214 0.26 -14.47 10.35
C ALA A 214 0.38 -13.55 11.57
N LEU A 215 0.70 -14.10 12.75
CA LEU A 215 0.89 -13.32 13.98
C LEU A 215 2.06 -12.34 13.83
N GLY A 216 3.20 -12.77 13.27
CA GLY A 216 4.38 -11.93 13.11
C GLY A 216 4.14 -10.76 12.18
N PHE A 217 3.57 -10.99 11.00
CA PHE A 217 3.22 -9.91 10.08
C PHE A 217 2.12 -9.00 10.64
N ALA A 218 1.05 -9.59 11.19
CA ALA A 218 -0.05 -8.82 11.77
C ALA A 218 0.43 -7.90 12.89
N THR A 219 1.20 -8.43 13.85
CA THR A 219 1.70 -7.64 14.99
C THR A 219 2.66 -6.55 14.53
N THR A 220 3.53 -6.83 13.55
CA THR A 220 4.46 -5.83 13.01
C THR A 220 3.71 -4.69 12.30
N VAL A 221 2.74 -5.02 11.43
CA VAL A 221 1.90 -4.03 10.74
C VAL A 221 1.10 -3.21 11.74
N LEU A 222 0.46 -3.86 12.73
CA LEU A 222 -0.30 -3.18 13.77
C LEU A 222 0.58 -2.20 14.56
N GLY A 223 1.81 -2.59 14.88
CA GLY A 223 2.76 -1.70 15.55
C GLY A 223 3.06 -0.44 14.73
N PHE A 224 3.27 -0.56 13.41
CA PHE A 224 3.45 0.61 12.55
C PHE A 224 2.20 1.48 12.44
N ILE A 225 1.01 0.90 12.38
CA ILE A 225 -0.25 1.64 12.37
C ILE A 225 -0.39 2.47 13.66
N PHE A 226 -0.04 1.90 14.80
CA PHE A 226 -0.10 2.60 16.09
C PHE A 226 0.91 3.75 16.21
N ALA A 227 1.92 3.83 15.36
CA ALA A 227 2.90 4.91 15.38
C ALA A 227 2.29 6.30 15.15
N SER A 228 1.21 6.40 14.36
CA SER A 228 0.49 7.66 14.14
C SER A 228 -0.22 8.14 15.42
N THR A 229 -0.76 7.22 16.20
CA THR A 229 -1.54 7.50 17.42
C THR A 229 -0.66 7.67 18.65
N TYR A 230 0.24 6.71 18.88
CA TYR A 230 1.04 6.66 20.10
C TYR A 230 2.43 7.33 19.97
N GLY A 231 2.83 7.73 18.74
CA GLY A 231 4.20 8.16 18.46
C GLY A 231 5.15 6.95 18.35
N PHE A 232 6.30 7.11 17.68
CA PHE A 232 7.18 5.95 17.44
C PHE A 232 8.05 5.63 18.67
N TRP A 233 8.74 6.59 19.25
CA TRP A 233 9.67 6.38 20.37
C TRP A 233 9.09 6.75 21.73
N THR A 234 8.44 7.90 21.82
CA THR A 234 7.84 8.44 23.04
C THR A 234 6.32 8.39 22.93
N ALA A 235 5.67 7.89 23.98
CA ALA A 235 4.22 7.77 24.04
C ALA A 235 3.56 9.16 24.11
N ARG A 236 2.81 9.52 23.08
CA ARG A 236 2.04 10.79 23.02
C ARG A 236 0.77 10.73 23.85
N GLN A 237 0.22 9.54 24.03
CA GLN A 237 -0.93 9.27 24.89
C GLN A 237 -0.76 7.95 25.62
N SER A 238 -1.45 7.79 26.76
CA SER A 238 -1.42 6.57 27.54
C SER A 238 -2.18 5.44 26.83
N MET A 239 -1.63 4.23 26.82
CA MET A 239 -2.30 3.04 26.33
C MET A 239 -2.93 2.29 27.49
N VAL A 240 -4.27 2.25 27.50
CA VAL A 240 -5.04 1.57 28.54
C VAL A 240 -5.71 0.33 27.94
N ILE A 241 -5.50 -0.84 28.54
CA ILE A 241 -6.14 -2.11 28.14
C ILE A 241 -6.77 -2.73 29.37
N GLY A 242 -8.07 -3.02 29.32
CA GLY A 242 -8.79 -3.64 30.42
C GLY A 242 -8.78 -2.82 31.73
N GLY A 243 -8.64 -1.48 31.64
CA GLY A 243 -8.57 -0.59 32.80
C GLY A 243 -7.15 -0.41 33.39
N ALA A 244 -6.16 -1.16 32.91
CA ALA A 244 -4.78 -1.01 33.34
C ALA A 244 -3.99 -0.15 32.33
N THR A 245 -3.25 0.86 32.79
CA THR A 245 -2.34 1.67 31.97
C THR A 245 -1.06 0.87 31.74
N LEU A 246 -0.86 0.41 30.51
CA LEU A 246 0.32 -0.38 30.13
C LEU A 246 1.49 0.53 29.75
N PHE A 247 1.20 1.66 29.11
CA PHE A 247 2.19 2.68 28.72
C PHE A 247 1.66 4.05 29.09
N GLU A 248 2.47 4.82 29.81
CA GLU A 248 2.11 6.16 30.25
C GLU A 248 2.54 7.21 29.21
N LYS A 249 1.75 8.29 29.09
CA LYS A 249 2.10 9.46 28.27
C LYS A 249 3.47 10.02 28.71
N GLY A 250 4.33 10.31 27.73
CA GLY A 250 5.70 10.80 27.98
C GLY A 250 6.74 9.69 28.22
N GLY A 251 6.31 8.45 28.47
CA GLY A 251 7.18 7.28 28.61
C GLY A 251 7.54 6.64 27.27
N ILE A 252 8.05 5.39 27.33
CA ILE A 252 8.35 4.61 26.12
C ILE A 252 7.06 4.31 25.39
N SER A 253 7.03 4.53 24.06
CA SER A 253 5.89 4.20 23.22
C SER A 253 5.64 2.68 23.16
N PRO A 254 4.38 2.22 23.07
CA PRO A 254 4.07 0.82 22.80
C PRO A 254 4.57 0.33 21.44
N VAL A 255 4.80 1.24 20.49
CA VAL A 255 5.13 0.92 19.09
C VAL A 255 6.41 0.09 18.93
N PRO A 256 7.59 0.47 19.47
CA PRO A 256 8.80 -0.34 19.38
C PRO A 256 8.63 -1.73 20.02
N VAL A 257 7.84 -1.83 21.08
CA VAL A 257 7.58 -3.11 21.76
C VAL A 257 6.72 -4.02 20.87
N ILE A 258 5.64 -3.48 20.28
CA ILE A 258 4.75 -4.24 19.41
C ILE A 258 5.48 -4.65 18.12
N VAL A 259 6.20 -3.72 17.46
CA VAL A 259 7.01 -4.02 16.27
C VAL A 259 8.09 -5.04 16.59
N GLY A 260 8.81 -4.86 17.71
CA GLY A 260 9.84 -5.80 18.16
C GLY A 260 9.29 -7.20 18.42
N THR A 261 8.12 -7.30 19.06
CA THR A 261 7.40 -8.56 19.25
C THR A 261 7.03 -9.21 17.92
N GLY A 262 6.47 -8.45 16.99
CA GLY A 262 6.14 -8.96 15.65
C GLY A 262 7.37 -9.47 14.90
N LEU A 263 8.46 -8.70 14.88
CA LEU A 263 9.73 -9.11 14.28
C LEU A 263 10.32 -10.35 14.97
N PHE A 264 10.24 -10.44 16.29
CA PHE A 264 10.66 -11.63 17.03
C PHE A 264 9.86 -12.87 16.63
N VAL A 265 8.54 -12.75 16.49
CA VAL A 265 7.68 -13.85 15.99
C VAL A 265 8.05 -14.24 14.55
N LEU A 266 8.43 -13.27 13.69
CA LEU A 266 8.92 -13.57 12.34
C LEU A 266 10.29 -14.28 12.37
N VAL A 267 11.15 -13.98 13.34
CA VAL A 267 12.41 -14.74 13.55
C VAL A 267 12.08 -16.16 14.01
N LEU A 268 11.11 -16.34 14.92
CA LEU A 268 10.63 -17.67 15.30
C LEU A 268 10.03 -18.43 14.11
N PHE A 269 9.27 -17.76 13.24
CA PHE A 269 8.78 -18.33 11.98
C PHE A 269 9.94 -18.80 11.10
N ALA A 270 10.96 -17.97 10.89
CA ALA A 270 12.12 -18.33 10.10
C ALA A 270 12.93 -19.51 10.71
N ALA A 271 13.03 -19.53 12.02
CA ALA A 271 13.65 -20.64 12.75
C ALA A 271 12.83 -21.95 12.63
N TRP A 272 11.49 -21.86 12.76
CA TRP A 272 10.58 -22.98 12.55
C TRP A 272 10.70 -23.58 11.16
N GLU A 273 10.67 -22.74 10.11
CA GLU A 273 10.83 -23.16 8.71
C GLU A 273 12.18 -23.86 8.50
N ARG A 274 13.28 -23.28 9.00
CA ARG A 274 14.63 -23.79 8.76
C ARG A 274 14.94 -25.05 9.59
N TRP A 275 14.59 -25.06 10.87
CA TRP A 275 14.99 -26.13 11.79
C TRP A 275 13.87 -27.10 12.11
N GLY A 276 12.62 -26.63 12.17
CA GLY A 276 11.46 -27.45 12.49
C GLY A 276 10.97 -28.30 11.32
N ARG A 277 10.95 -27.72 10.10
CA ARG A 277 10.39 -28.38 8.91
C ARG A 277 11.46 -28.99 8.03
N ILE A 278 12.43 -28.22 7.56
CA ILE A 278 13.46 -28.71 6.60
C ILE A 278 14.29 -29.85 7.21
N ARG A 279 14.71 -29.75 8.49
CA ARG A 279 15.45 -30.82 9.18
C ARG A 279 14.64 -32.10 9.37
N ARG A 280 13.31 -32.00 9.40
CA ARG A 280 12.39 -33.15 9.50
C ARG A 280 11.95 -33.68 8.14
N GLY A 281 12.53 -33.20 7.04
CA GLY A 281 12.18 -33.59 5.68
C GLY A 281 10.78 -33.20 5.26
N ARG A 282 10.17 -32.19 5.92
CA ARG A 282 8.83 -31.69 5.59
C ARG A 282 8.93 -30.43 4.76
N GLU A 283 7.96 -30.23 3.85
CA GLU A 283 7.90 -29.06 3.00
C GLU A 283 7.60 -27.79 3.85
N PRO A 284 8.43 -26.72 3.76
CA PRO A 284 8.21 -25.46 4.47
C PRO A 284 7.03 -24.70 3.87
N LEU A 285 6.41 -23.77 4.67
CA LEU A 285 5.39 -22.85 4.18
C LEU A 285 5.97 -21.92 3.12
N VAL A 286 7.18 -21.38 3.40
CA VAL A 286 7.98 -20.59 2.46
C VAL A 286 9.41 -21.06 2.50
N ARG A 287 9.99 -21.31 1.34
CA ARG A 287 11.42 -21.66 1.22
C ARG A 287 12.29 -20.43 1.37
N LEU A 288 12.60 -20.03 2.61
CA LEU A 288 13.43 -18.84 2.90
C LEU A 288 14.84 -18.87 2.25
N SER A 289 15.24 -19.99 1.64
CA SER A 289 16.43 -20.07 0.80
C SER A 289 16.40 -19.12 -0.40
N ILE A 290 15.21 -18.69 -0.85
CA ILE A 290 15.04 -17.66 -1.89
C ILE A 290 15.78 -16.36 -1.52
N LEU A 291 15.85 -16.00 -0.24
CA LEU A 291 16.57 -14.81 0.24
C LEU A 291 18.09 -14.92 0.18
N ARG A 292 18.66 -16.12 -0.10
CA ARG A 292 20.10 -16.28 -0.36
C ARG A 292 20.47 -15.80 -1.76
N LEU A 293 19.52 -15.80 -2.68
CA LEU A 293 19.72 -15.29 -4.03
C LEU A 293 19.72 -13.75 -3.98
N LEU A 294 20.87 -13.16 -4.30
CA LEU A 294 21.05 -11.70 -4.25
C LEU A 294 19.98 -10.94 -5.07
N PRO A 295 19.63 -11.37 -6.30
CA PRO A 295 18.59 -10.69 -7.07
C PRO A 295 17.23 -10.67 -6.35
N LEU A 296 16.82 -11.80 -5.75
CA LEU A 296 15.54 -11.87 -5.02
C LEU A 296 15.56 -11.03 -3.74
N ARG A 297 16.65 -11.11 -2.96
CA ARG A 297 16.78 -10.29 -1.75
C ARG A 297 16.70 -8.80 -2.06
N VAL A 298 17.42 -8.34 -3.09
CA VAL A 298 17.39 -6.94 -3.52
C VAL A 298 16.00 -6.59 -4.08
N GLY A 299 15.42 -7.44 -4.93
CA GLY A 299 14.09 -7.22 -5.50
C GLY A 299 12.98 -7.10 -4.45
N VAL A 300 13.01 -7.94 -3.40
CA VAL A 300 12.06 -7.86 -2.27
C VAL A 300 12.23 -6.56 -1.47
N LEU A 301 13.47 -6.13 -1.21
CA LEU A 301 13.73 -4.85 -0.54
C LEU A 301 13.28 -3.65 -1.39
N LEU A 302 13.48 -3.70 -2.70
CA LEU A 302 12.97 -2.68 -3.62
C LEU A 302 11.44 -2.68 -3.68
N THR A 303 10.80 -3.85 -3.58
CA THR A 303 9.33 -3.95 -3.44
C THR A 303 8.86 -3.28 -2.14
N ALA A 304 9.52 -3.52 -1.02
CA ALA A 304 9.21 -2.85 0.24
C ALA A 304 9.35 -1.33 0.13
N ALA A 305 10.47 -0.83 -0.42
CA ALA A 305 10.72 0.59 -0.61
C ALA A 305 9.68 1.25 -1.54
N MET A 306 9.32 0.58 -2.64
CA MET A 306 8.29 1.03 -3.57
C MET A 306 6.93 1.20 -2.88
N PHE A 307 6.47 0.19 -2.14
CA PHE A 307 5.19 0.26 -1.43
C PHE A 307 5.22 1.26 -0.27
N LEU A 308 6.39 1.43 0.39
CA LEU A 308 6.59 2.45 1.41
C LEU A 308 6.39 3.86 0.83
N VAL A 309 7.05 4.16 -0.30
CA VAL A 309 6.92 5.49 -0.93
C VAL A 309 5.52 5.69 -1.48
N LEU A 310 4.94 4.67 -2.13
CA LEU A 310 3.56 4.73 -2.65
C LEU A 310 2.55 5.06 -1.54
N ALA A 311 2.58 4.30 -0.44
CA ALA A 311 1.65 4.50 0.67
C ALA A 311 1.87 5.85 1.38
N GLY A 312 3.13 6.27 1.54
CA GLY A 312 3.47 7.58 2.09
C GLY A 312 2.93 8.73 1.23
N ILE A 313 3.04 8.66 -0.10
CA ILE A 313 2.50 9.67 -1.01
C ILE A 313 0.96 9.66 -1.00
N LEU A 314 0.34 8.46 -1.01
CA LEU A 314 -1.11 8.32 -0.91
C LEU A 314 -1.67 8.77 0.45
N PHE A 315 -0.83 8.90 1.47
CA PHE A 315 -1.15 9.55 2.74
C PHE A 315 -0.91 11.07 2.68
N CYS A 316 0.28 11.52 2.32
CA CYS A 316 0.67 12.93 2.38
C CYS A 316 -0.19 13.82 1.47
N VAL A 317 -0.46 13.42 0.23
CA VAL A 317 -1.14 14.29 -0.75
C VAL A 317 -2.62 14.49 -0.40
N PRO A 318 -3.43 13.46 -0.10
CA PRO A 318 -4.80 13.65 0.35
C PRO A 318 -4.89 14.44 1.67
N VAL A 319 -4.02 14.16 2.64
CA VAL A 319 -3.99 14.90 3.92
C VAL A 319 -3.68 16.37 3.67
N PHE A 320 -2.69 16.69 2.83
CA PHE A 320 -2.38 18.07 2.48
C PHE A 320 -3.54 18.76 1.78
N THR A 321 -4.13 18.13 0.76
CA THR A 321 -5.21 18.76 -0.03
C THR A 321 -6.49 18.94 0.78
N GLN A 322 -6.85 17.98 1.64
CA GLN A 322 -8.08 18.03 2.42
C GLN A 322 -7.94 18.87 3.70
N ILE A 323 -6.78 18.84 4.35
CA ILE A 323 -6.56 19.53 5.63
C ILE A 323 -5.95 20.93 5.42
N SER A 324 -4.91 21.06 4.57
CA SER A 324 -4.23 22.35 4.36
C SER A 324 -4.92 23.24 3.33
N LEU A 325 -5.47 22.65 2.26
CA LEU A 325 -6.19 23.39 1.22
C LEU A 325 -7.72 23.33 1.39
N GLU A 326 -8.21 22.60 2.39
CA GLU A 326 -9.63 22.38 2.68
C GLU A 326 -10.45 21.92 1.46
N TYR A 327 -9.81 21.13 0.56
CA TYR A 327 -10.47 20.56 -0.59
C TYR A 327 -11.42 19.43 -0.17
N ASN A 328 -12.57 19.34 -0.81
CA ASN A 328 -13.43 18.18 -0.68
C ASN A 328 -12.80 16.93 -1.34
N ALA A 329 -13.37 15.74 -1.07
CA ALA A 329 -12.86 14.46 -1.57
C ALA A 329 -12.69 14.42 -3.11
N ILE A 330 -13.66 15.00 -3.86
CA ILE A 330 -13.61 15.07 -5.33
C ILE A 330 -12.46 15.97 -5.80
N GLN A 331 -12.28 17.13 -5.20
CA GLN A 331 -11.20 18.07 -5.54
C GLN A 331 -9.83 17.46 -5.24
N SER A 332 -9.71 16.77 -4.10
CA SER A 332 -8.49 16.02 -3.73
C SER A 332 -8.20 14.92 -4.75
N GLY A 333 -9.22 14.14 -5.15
CA GLY A 333 -9.11 13.10 -6.18
C GLY A 333 -8.67 13.65 -7.54
N ILE A 334 -9.25 14.76 -7.99
CA ILE A 334 -8.84 15.43 -9.24
C ILE A 334 -7.38 15.89 -9.16
N THR A 335 -6.93 16.35 -8.00
CA THR A 335 -5.53 16.74 -7.78
C THR A 335 -4.57 15.56 -7.95
N MET A 336 -5.01 14.31 -7.66
CA MET A 336 -4.23 13.09 -7.84
C MET A 336 -4.18 12.57 -9.29
N LEU A 337 -5.03 13.06 -10.20
CA LEU A 337 -5.08 12.58 -11.59
C LEU A 337 -3.74 12.65 -12.33
N PRO A 338 -2.93 13.73 -12.24
CA PRO A 338 -1.64 13.79 -12.89
C PRO A 338 -0.69 12.65 -12.49
N LEU A 339 -0.66 12.29 -11.20
CA LEU A 339 0.12 11.15 -10.68
C LEU A 339 -0.34 9.84 -11.33
N SER A 340 -1.63 9.59 -11.33
CA SER A 340 -2.20 8.33 -11.76
C SER A 340 -2.11 8.12 -13.27
N LEU A 341 -2.35 9.17 -14.06
CA LEU A 341 -2.17 9.12 -15.51
C LEU A 341 -0.70 8.92 -15.90
N ALA A 342 0.22 9.62 -15.21
CA ALA A 342 1.64 9.46 -15.40
C ALA A 342 2.13 8.06 -15.02
N LEU A 343 1.61 7.48 -13.92
CA LEU A 343 1.90 6.12 -13.50
C LEU A 343 1.47 5.10 -14.56
N LEU A 344 0.24 5.20 -15.07
CA LEU A 344 -0.27 4.33 -16.12
C LEU A 344 0.57 4.44 -17.40
N ALA A 345 0.84 5.66 -17.87
CA ALA A 345 1.64 5.90 -19.06
C ALA A 345 3.07 5.34 -18.90
N ALA A 346 3.71 5.58 -17.75
CA ALA A 346 5.05 5.10 -17.46
C ALA A 346 5.14 3.59 -17.39
N ALA A 347 4.15 2.91 -16.81
CA ALA A 347 4.09 1.45 -16.76
C ALA A 347 4.06 0.84 -18.18
N VAL A 348 3.25 1.43 -19.09
CA VAL A 348 3.17 1.01 -20.49
C VAL A 348 4.49 1.27 -21.22
N VAL A 349 5.07 2.46 -21.04
CA VAL A 349 6.35 2.82 -21.67
C VAL A 349 7.48 1.93 -21.19
N ALA A 350 7.61 1.72 -19.87
CA ALA A 350 8.64 0.86 -19.27
C ALA A 350 8.55 -0.59 -19.80
N SER A 351 7.35 -1.13 -19.91
CA SER A 351 7.11 -2.45 -20.49
C SER A 351 7.57 -2.53 -21.96
N ARG A 352 7.27 -1.50 -22.77
CA ARG A 352 7.72 -1.45 -24.17
C ARG A 352 9.23 -1.33 -24.28
N LEU A 353 9.87 -0.55 -23.41
CA LEU A 353 11.33 -0.39 -23.37
C LEU A 353 12.02 -1.69 -22.95
N SER A 354 11.48 -2.39 -21.94
CA SER A 354 11.96 -3.72 -21.55
C SER A 354 11.82 -4.74 -22.69
N ALA A 355 10.68 -4.73 -23.40
CA ALA A 355 10.45 -5.60 -24.55
C ALA A 355 11.37 -5.30 -25.75
N ARG A 356 11.91 -4.07 -25.85
CA ARG A 356 12.92 -3.67 -26.85
C ARG A 356 14.35 -3.98 -26.42
N GLY A 357 14.56 -4.68 -25.31
CA GLY A 357 15.88 -5.12 -24.84
C GLY A 357 16.59 -4.16 -23.89
N ILE A 358 15.92 -3.09 -23.43
CA ILE A 358 16.50 -2.26 -22.37
C ILE A 358 16.48 -3.08 -21.06
N ALA A 359 17.65 -3.22 -20.45
CA ALA A 359 17.83 -4.02 -19.24
C ALA A 359 16.95 -3.53 -18.09
N GLN A 360 16.29 -4.46 -17.41
CA GLN A 360 15.34 -4.16 -16.32
C GLN A 360 15.99 -3.39 -15.18
N ASP A 361 17.25 -3.68 -14.85
CA ASP A 361 18.01 -2.96 -13.82
C ASP A 361 18.17 -1.47 -14.11
N ARG A 362 18.37 -1.09 -15.40
CA ARG A 362 18.45 0.32 -15.83
C ARG A 362 17.10 1.02 -15.67
N LEU A 363 16.01 0.33 -16.03
CA LEU A 363 14.66 0.87 -15.89
C LEU A 363 14.31 1.06 -14.40
N VAL A 364 14.64 0.11 -13.54
CA VAL A 364 14.40 0.20 -12.09
C VAL A 364 15.19 1.36 -11.49
N ARG A 365 16.47 1.51 -11.84
CA ARG A 365 17.28 2.67 -11.40
C ARG A 365 16.67 3.99 -11.86
N GLY A 366 16.35 4.12 -13.15
CA GLY A 366 15.70 5.31 -13.69
C GLY A 366 14.38 5.63 -12.99
N GLY A 367 13.56 4.60 -12.72
CA GLY A 367 12.29 4.73 -12.01
C GLY A 367 12.45 5.26 -10.58
N PHE A 368 13.35 4.68 -9.77
CA PHE A 368 13.59 5.15 -8.40
C PHE A 368 14.24 6.55 -8.36
N LEU A 369 15.13 6.88 -9.31
CA LEU A 369 15.69 8.22 -9.42
C LEU A 369 14.59 9.25 -9.73
N THR A 370 13.76 8.97 -10.74
CA THR A 370 12.63 9.86 -11.11
C THR A 370 11.64 10.00 -9.94
N LEU A 371 11.36 8.92 -9.21
CA LEU A 371 10.51 8.93 -8.04
C LEU A 371 11.09 9.82 -6.92
N GLY A 372 12.40 9.69 -6.63
CA GLY A 372 13.07 10.51 -5.63
C GLY A 372 13.08 11.99 -5.98
N VAL A 373 13.42 12.33 -7.23
CA VAL A 373 13.34 13.71 -7.72
C VAL A 373 11.90 14.23 -7.66
N GLY A 374 10.93 13.40 -8.06
CA GLY A 374 9.50 13.74 -7.99
C GLY A 374 9.04 14.07 -6.58
N CYS A 375 9.47 13.30 -5.57
CA CYS A 375 9.18 13.59 -4.15
C CYS A 375 9.78 14.91 -3.69
N VAL A 376 11.02 15.25 -4.12
CA VAL A 376 11.67 16.53 -3.78
C VAL A 376 10.93 17.70 -4.44
N VAL A 377 10.57 17.59 -5.73
CA VAL A 377 9.80 18.61 -6.45
C VAL A 377 8.41 18.79 -5.81
N LEU A 378 7.75 17.69 -5.47
CA LEU A 378 6.46 17.73 -4.79
C LEU A 378 6.57 18.41 -3.42
N ALA A 379 7.57 18.04 -2.61
CA ALA A 379 7.81 18.67 -1.31
C ALA A 379 7.99 20.20 -1.45
N GLY A 380 8.77 20.66 -2.44
CA GLY A 380 8.96 22.08 -2.70
C GLY A 380 7.69 22.82 -3.19
N SER A 381 6.69 22.08 -3.70
CA SER A 381 5.41 22.66 -4.14
C SER A 381 4.32 22.69 -3.06
N LEU A 382 4.54 22.04 -1.90
CA LEU A 382 3.62 22.03 -0.78
C LEU A 382 3.73 23.35 -0.01
N ALA A 383 2.87 24.30 -0.33
CA ALA A 383 2.82 25.63 0.31
C ALA A 383 1.37 26.00 0.64
N VAL A 384 1.15 26.90 1.57
CA VAL A 384 -0.19 27.40 1.93
C VAL A 384 -0.96 27.94 0.71
N THR A 385 -0.21 28.53 -0.24
CA THR A 385 -0.75 29.08 -1.50
C THR A 385 -0.74 28.07 -2.65
N ALA A 386 -0.50 26.78 -2.37
CA ALA A 386 -0.44 25.77 -3.41
C ALA A 386 -1.76 25.62 -4.16
N THR A 387 -1.66 25.42 -5.45
CA THR A 387 -2.79 25.16 -6.34
C THR A 387 -2.67 23.76 -6.95
N LYS A 388 -3.75 23.23 -7.53
CA LYS A 388 -3.71 21.96 -8.26
C LYS A 388 -2.62 21.95 -9.34
N LEU A 389 -2.38 23.10 -9.98
CA LEU A 389 -1.39 23.23 -11.04
C LEU A 389 0.04 23.24 -10.51
N SER A 390 0.31 23.85 -9.35
CA SER A 390 1.64 23.86 -8.74
C SER A 390 2.07 22.48 -8.22
N LEU A 391 1.13 21.63 -7.82
CA LEU A 391 1.39 20.26 -7.39
C LEU A 391 1.62 19.29 -8.57
N ALA A 392 1.06 19.59 -9.75
CA ALA A 392 1.06 18.69 -10.90
C ALA A 392 2.45 18.23 -11.34
N PRO A 393 3.50 19.08 -11.46
CA PRO A 393 4.84 18.63 -11.87
C PRO A 393 5.44 17.57 -10.95
N GLY A 394 5.35 17.77 -9.63
CA GLY A 394 5.80 16.80 -8.63
C GLY A 394 5.02 15.49 -8.72
N LEU A 395 3.69 15.57 -8.81
CA LEU A 395 2.81 14.40 -8.95
C LEU A 395 3.07 13.62 -10.24
N ILE A 396 3.33 14.30 -11.37
CA ILE A 396 3.70 13.64 -12.62
C ILE A 396 5.01 12.88 -12.47
N LEU A 397 6.05 13.49 -11.91
CA LEU A 397 7.34 12.82 -11.71
C LEU A 397 7.23 11.62 -10.77
N VAL A 398 6.50 11.76 -9.66
CA VAL A 398 6.19 10.65 -8.75
C VAL A 398 5.47 9.53 -9.48
N GLY A 399 4.44 9.86 -10.26
CA GLY A 399 3.68 8.90 -11.06
C GLY A 399 4.55 8.18 -12.10
N LEU A 400 5.39 8.91 -12.83
CA LEU A 400 6.33 8.34 -13.80
C LEU A 400 7.29 7.35 -13.13
N GLY A 401 7.90 7.73 -12.01
CA GLY A 401 8.80 6.85 -11.25
C GLY A 401 8.10 5.60 -10.74
N LEU A 402 6.95 5.76 -10.07
CA LEU A 402 6.15 4.63 -9.55
C LEU A 402 5.69 3.68 -10.67
N GLY A 403 5.24 4.22 -11.82
CA GLY A 403 4.76 3.40 -12.93
C GLY A 403 5.86 2.49 -13.49
N VAL A 404 7.08 3.02 -13.67
CA VAL A 404 8.24 2.22 -14.08
C VAL A 404 8.55 1.14 -13.05
N VAL A 405 8.66 1.52 -11.77
CA VAL A 405 9.07 0.61 -10.70
C VAL A 405 8.03 -0.49 -10.49
N LEU A 406 6.73 -0.15 -10.44
CA LEU A 406 5.63 -1.11 -10.28
C LEU A 406 5.61 -2.16 -11.40
N ALA A 407 5.81 -1.74 -12.65
CA ALA A 407 5.80 -2.65 -13.79
C ALA A 407 7.02 -3.59 -13.79
N ILE A 408 8.21 -3.05 -13.54
CA ILE A 408 9.46 -3.78 -13.76
C ILE A 408 9.91 -4.57 -12.53
N VAL A 409 9.79 -4.02 -11.31
CA VAL A 409 10.23 -4.74 -10.10
C VAL A 409 9.40 -6.00 -9.86
N GLN A 410 8.07 -5.94 -10.09
CA GLN A 410 7.22 -7.12 -9.94
C GLN A 410 7.57 -8.21 -10.95
N ASP A 411 7.79 -7.86 -12.23
CA ASP A 411 8.23 -8.81 -13.25
C ASP A 411 9.62 -9.38 -12.93
N PHE A 412 10.56 -8.53 -12.51
CA PHE A 412 11.91 -8.94 -12.11
C PHE A 412 11.89 -9.96 -10.97
N VAL A 413 11.16 -9.66 -9.87
CA VAL A 413 11.07 -10.54 -8.69
C VAL A 413 10.45 -11.88 -9.06
N GLN A 414 9.38 -11.88 -9.85
CA GLN A 414 8.73 -13.11 -10.31
C GLN A 414 9.59 -13.91 -11.29
N SER A 415 10.37 -13.21 -12.13
CA SER A 415 11.27 -13.86 -13.11
C SER A 415 12.50 -14.49 -12.46
N ALA A 416 12.98 -13.90 -11.37
CA ALA A 416 14.12 -14.42 -10.60
C ALA A 416 13.73 -15.61 -9.71
N ALA A 417 12.44 -15.96 -9.62
CA ALA A 417 11.97 -17.06 -8.81
C ALA A 417 12.48 -18.39 -9.37
N PRO A 418 13.08 -19.29 -8.54
CA PRO A 418 13.44 -20.63 -8.96
C PRO A 418 12.21 -21.43 -9.43
N ALA A 419 12.41 -22.41 -10.30
CA ALA A 419 11.34 -23.27 -10.77
C ALA A 419 10.60 -23.92 -9.58
N GLY A 420 9.27 -23.85 -9.58
CA GLY A 420 8.40 -24.37 -8.53
C GLY A 420 8.36 -23.53 -7.23
N GLN A 421 8.93 -22.31 -7.20
CA GLN A 421 8.91 -21.40 -6.04
C GLN A 421 8.26 -20.04 -6.35
N THR A 422 7.60 -19.91 -7.50
CA THR A 422 6.98 -18.64 -7.93
C THR A 422 5.92 -18.15 -6.95
N SER A 423 5.12 -19.06 -6.38
CA SER A 423 4.09 -18.73 -5.39
C SER A 423 4.71 -18.29 -4.06
N ASP A 424 5.79 -18.95 -3.61
CA ASP A 424 6.51 -18.56 -2.41
C ASP A 424 7.03 -17.11 -2.54
N VAL A 425 7.65 -16.81 -3.69
CA VAL A 425 8.15 -15.46 -4.01
C VAL A 425 7.00 -14.45 -4.09
N ALA A 426 5.88 -14.81 -4.74
CA ALA A 426 4.71 -13.94 -4.85
C ALA A 426 4.12 -13.60 -3.48
N GLY A 427 3.84 -14.61 -2.65
CA GLY A 427 3.29 -14.42 -1.31
C GLY A 427 4.23 -13.62 -0.39
N PHE A 428 5.50 -14.00 -0.34
CA PHE A 428 6.49 -13.34 0.49
C PHE A 428 6.73 -11.87 0.08
N SER A 429 6.94 -11.61 -1.21
CA SER A 429 7.16 -10.25 -1.70
C SER A 429 5.97 -9.33 -1.45
N ARG A 430 4.74 -9.85 -1.54
CA ARG A 430 3.53 -9.10 -1.21
C ARG A 430 3.37 -8.82 0.28
N SER A 431 3.64 -9.81 1.16
CA SER A 431 3.64 -9.58 2.61
C SER A 431 4.65 -8.50 3.01
N VAL A 432 5.87 -8.56 2.45
CA VAL A 432 6.89 -7.52 2.65
C VAL A 432 6.46 -6.17 2.06
N GLY A 433 5.74 -6.17 0.93
CA GLY A 433 5.12 -4.97 0.36
C GLY A 433 4.12 -4.31 1.32
N PHE A 434 3.25 -5.09 1.98
CA PHE A 434 2.32 -4.56 2.99
C PHE A 434 3.02 -4.03 4.24
N LEU A 435 4.10 -4.67 4.69
CA LEU A 435 4.96 -4.08 5.73
C LEU A 435 5.53 -2.72 5.28
N GLY A 436 6.01 -2.65 4.02
CA GLY A 436 6.47 -1.40 3.42
C GLY A 436 5.39 -0.32 3.43
N SER A 437 4.16 -0.65 3.00
CA SER A 437 3.02 0.28 3.03
C SER A 437 2.71 0.78 4.43
N ALA A 438 2.62 -0.12 5.41
CA ALA A 438 2.36 0.25 6.80
C ALA A 438 3.47 1.15 7.37
N LEU A 439 4.73 0.84 7.07
CA LEU A 439 5.87 1.67 7.46
C LEU A 439 5.82 3.03 6.76
N GLY A 440 5.41 3.10 5.49
CA GLY A 440 5.34 4.33 4.72
C GLY A 440 4.35 5.35 5.29
N THR A 441 3.14 4.91 5.60
CA THR A 441 2.13 5.76 6.25
C THR A 441 2.55 6.15 7.67
N ALA A 442 3.12 5.21 8.45
CA ALA A 442 3.57 5.46 9.81
C ALA A 442 4.72 6.48 9.85
N VAL A 443 5.73 6.32 9.00
CA VAL A 443 6.88 7.24 8.91
C VAL A 443 6.42 8.61 8.45
N ALA A 444 5.60 8.68 7.40
CA ALA A 444 5.08 9.95 6.89
C ALA A 444 4.27 10.70 7.97
N GLY A 445 3.36 10.01 8.66
CA GLY A 445 2.59 10.58 9.76
C GLY A 445 3.45 11.00 10.96
N ALA A 446 4.43 10.17 11.35
CA ALA A 446 5.32 10.48 12.47
C ALA A 446 6.21 11.69 12.18
N VAL A 447 6.78 11.78 10.97
CA VAL A 447 7.58 12.94 10.53
C VAL A 447 6.72 14.19 10.48
N LEU A 448 5.53 14.12 9.87
CA LEU A 448 4.58 15.23 9.78
C LEU A 448 4.29 15.82 11.19
N ILE A 449 3.83 14.97 12.11
CA ILE A 449 3.43 15.45 13.45
C ILE A 449 4.67 15.83 14.28
N GLY A 450 5.77 15.11 14.15
CA GLY A 450 7.01 15.43 14.86
C GLY A 450 7.56 16.81 14.48
N VAL A 451 7.59 17.12 13.17
CA VAL A 451 8.04 18.42 12.67
C VAL A 451 7.02 19.51 12.99
N LEU A 452 5.71 19.23 12.88
CA LEU A 452 4.66 20.18 13.27
C LEU A 452 4.83 20.62 14.73
N ILE A 453 5.04 19.67 15.64
CA ILE A 453 5.26 19.98 17.06
C ILE A 453 6.56 20.79 17.23
N ALA A 454 7.67 20.34 16.65
CA ALA A 454 8.97 21.00 16.83
C ALA A 454 9.01 22.44 16.27
N VAL A 455 8.44 22.65 15.08
CA VAL A 455 8.36 23.97 14.45
C VAL A 455 7.32 24.83 15.16
N GLY A 456 6.14 24.27 15.44
CA GLY A 456 5.05 24.99 16.11
C GLY A 456 5.45 25.48 17.50
N THR A 457 6.07 24.65 18.34
CA THR A 457 6.56 25.06 19.67
C THR A 457 7.61 26.14 19.54
N THR A 458 8.55 26.04 18.60
CA THR A 458 9.59 27.06 18.37
C THR A 458 8.97 28.40 17.98
N GLN A 459 8.00 28.41 17.06
CA GLN A 459 7.32 29.63 16.61
C GLN A 459 6.44 30.24 17.70
N VAL A 460 5.72 29.40 18.49
CA VAL A 460 4.95 29.87 19.66
C VAL A 460 5.85 30.57 20.66
N GLN A 461 7.02 30.03 20.97
CA GLN A 461 7.99 30.64 21.89
C GLN A 461 8.51 32.00 21.37
N GLN A 462 8.76 32.10 20.07
CA GLN A 462 9.30 33.31 19.42
C GLN A 462 8.23 34.37 19.13
N SER A 463 6.94 34.04 19.18
CA SER A 463 5.87 35.02 18.91
C SER A 463 5.84 36.14 19.93
N PRO A 464 5.91 37.42 19.51
CA PRO A 464 5.79 38.57 20.40
C PRO A 464 4.34 38.86 20.79
N ASP A 465 3.37 38.35 20.06
CA ASP A 465 1.94 38.62 20.23
C ASP A 465 1.27 37.72 21.27
N LEU A 466 1.98 36.68 21.74
CA LEU A 466 1.48 35.72 22.72
C LEU A 466 2.04 35.99 24.12
N SER A 467 1.18 36.03 25.12
CA SER A 467 1.59 36.06 26.53
C SER A 467 2.20 34.72 26.98
N ASN A 468 3.02 34.73 28.03
CA ASN A 468 3.66 33.53 28.56
C ASN A 468 2.65 32.42 28.90
N ALA A 469 1.51 32.77 29.50
CA ALA A 469 0.45 31.82 29.82
C ALA A 469 -0.22 31.20 28.56
N GLN A 470 -0.33 31.98 27.46
CA GLN A 470 -0.83 31.46 26.17
C GLN A 470 0.19 30.55 25.52
N LYS A 471 1.48 30.88 25.55
CA LYS A 471 2.57 30.05 25.05
C LYS A 471 2.57 28.69 25.72
N GLU A 472 2.53 28.63 27.04
CA GLU A 472 2.51 27.37 27.80
C GLU A 472 1.28 26.48 27.45
N ARG A 473 0.09 27.10 27.35
CA ARG A 473 -1.13 26.37 26.94
C ARG A 473 -1.05 25.83 25.52
N LEU A 474 -0.54 26.61 24.57
CA LEU A 474 -0.40 26.22 23.18
C LEU A 474 0.65 25.13 23.02
N GLU A 475 1.76 25.17 23.73
CA GLU A 475 2.76 24.12 23.76
C GLU A 475 2.16 22.79 24.27
N MET A 476 1.46 22.81 25.39
CA MET A 476 0.77 21.64 25.90
C MET A 476 -0.25 21.09 24.90
N ALA A 477 -0.98 21.96 24.19
CA ALA A 477 -1.92 21.57 23.16
C ALA A 477 -1.22 20.95 21.94
N LEU A 478 -0.13 21.55 21.46
CA LEU A 478 0.68 21.02 20.36
C LEU A 478 1.30 19.66 20.71
N GLU A 479 1.91 19.53 21.89
CA GLU A 479 2.51 18.28 22.36
C GLU A 479 1.48 17.16 22.56
N SER A 480 0.24 17.50 22.91
CA SER A 480 -0.86 16.54 23.03
C SER A 480 -1.52 16.20 21.70
N SER A 481 -1.19 16.94 20.61
CA SER A 481 -1.80 16.73 19.30
C SER A 481 -1.40 15.37 18.72
N THR A 482 -2.38 14.53 18.47
CA THR A 482 -2.21 13.22 17.83
C THR A 482 -2.62 13.22 16.37
N GLN A 483 -3.29 14.30 15.92
CA GLN A 483 -3.83 14.44 14.57
C GLN A 483 -3.60 15.87 14.07
N THR A 484 -3.49 16.01 12.75
CA THR A 484 -3.46 17.32 12.10
C THR A 484 -4.86 17.91 12.00
N MET A 485 -5.00 19.19 12.28
CA MET A 485 -6.24 19.95 12.19
C MET A 485 -6.23 20.87 10.96
N SER A 486 -7.41 21.17 10.40
CA SER A 486 -7.55 22.22 9.39
C SER A 486 -7.56 23.59 10.04
N ASP A 487 -7.36 24.65 9.23
CA ASP A 487 -7.40 26.03 9.73
C ASP A 487 -8.75 26.36 10.37
N THR A 488 -9.84 25.87 9.77
CA THR A 488 -11.21 25.99 10.31
C THR A 488 -11.36 25.30 11.66
N GLN A 489 -10.78 24.11 11.85
CA GLN A 489 -10.81 23.37 13.12
C GLN A 489 -9.96 24.08 14.21
N VAL A 490 -8.80 24.64 13.84
CA VAL A 490 -7.97 25.41 14.77
C VAL A 490 -8.71 26.68 15.22
N LYS A 491 -9.37 27.41 14.30
CA LYS A 491 -10.21 28.57 14.63
C LYS A 491 -11.34 28.20 15.58
N ALA A 492 -12.06 27.13 15.31
CA ALA A 492 -13.13 26.66 16.19
C ALA A 492 -12.63 26.30 17.61
N ALA A 493 -11.42 25.73 17.72
CA ALA A 493 -10.80 25.44 19.02
C ALA A 493 -10.35 26.70 19.79
N LEU A 494 -10.25 27.85 19.11
CA LEU A 494 -9.86 29.14 19.68
C LEU A 494 -11.06 30.08 19.91
N GLU A 495 -12.30 29.58 19.89
CA GLU A 495 -13.48 30.40 20.19
C GLU A 495 -13.34 31.14 21.53
N GLY A 496 -13.58 32.46 21.50
CA GLY A 496 -13.45 33.33 22.68
C GLY A 496 -12.06 33.95 22.88
N VAL A 497 -11.09 33.68 22.00
CA VAL A 497 -9.76 34.34 22.00
C VAL A 497 -9.82 35.61 21.15
N SER A 498 -8.93 36.58 21.43
CA SER A 498 -8.90 37.82 20.62
C SER A 498 -8.55 37.52 19.15
N PRO A 499 -9.13 38.26 18.19
CA PRO A 499 -8.92 37.99 16.75
C PRO A 499 -7.43 38.06 16.34
N ARG A 500 -6.61 38.86 17.00
CA ARG A 500 -5.18 38.96 16.73
C ARG A 500 -4.43 37.67 17.13
N VAL A 501 -4.74 37.15 18.32
CA VAL A 501 -4.12 35.90 18.82
C VAL A 501 -4.62 34.70 18.01
N GLU A 502 -5.91 34.68 17.64
CA GLU A 502 -6.46 33.63 16.73
C GLU A 502 -5.72 33.58 15.40
N GLN A 503 -5.53 34.75 14.75
CA GLN A 503 -4.84 34.81 13.46
C GLN A 503 -3.36 34.40 13.58
N GLU A 504 -2.68 34.79 14.64
CA GLU A 504 -1.29 34.39 14.91
C GLU A 504 -1.17 32.87 15.10
N VAL A 505 -2.01 32.27 15.94
CA VAL A 505 -1.98 30.81 16.22
C VAL A 505 -2.32 30.00 15.00
N VAL A 506 -3.33 30.41 14.22
CA VAL A 506 -3.69 29.74 12.95
C VAL A 506 -2.52 29.81 11.96
N GLY A 507 -1.85 30.97 11.87
CA GLY A 507 -0.69 31.16 11.00
C GLY A 507 0.47 30.24 11.38
N ILE A 508 0.85 30.21 12.66
CA ILE A 508 1.90 29.34 13.21
C ILE A 508 1.57 27.85 12.92
N TYR A 509 0.34 27.44 13.18
CA TYR A 509 -0.08 26.05 12.97
C TYR A 509 -0.05 25.65 11.50
N ALA A 510 -0.56 26.51 10.60
CA ALA A 510 -0.59 26.27 9.16
C ALA A 510 0.83 26.15 8.59
N GLU A 511 1.75 27.04 9.00
CA GLU A 511 3.15 26.99 8.56
C GLU A 511 3.87 25.75 9.09
N ALA A 512 3.75 25.44 10.38
CA ALA A 512 4.35 24.26 11.00
C ALA A 512 3.84 22.96 10.35
N ARG A 513 2.53 22.89 10.06
CA ARG A 513 1.92 21.76 9.33
C ARG A 513 2.48 21.61 7.92
N ASN A 514 2.65 22.71 7.19
CA ASN A 514 3.21 22.66 5.83
C ASN A 514 4.67 22.21 5.83
N ILE A 515 5.51 22.73 6.75
CA ILE A 515 6.90 22.28 6.90
C ILE A 515 6.95 20.80 7.25
N GLY A 516 6.06 20.33 8.12
CA GLY A 516 5.91 18.91 8.43
C GLY A 516 5.56 18.05 7.21
N MET A 517 4.65 18.52 6.35
CA MET A 517 4.26 17.85 5.11
C MET A 517 5.41 17.81 4.10
N GLN A 518 6.14 18.92 3.95
CA GLN A 518 7.34 18.99 3.12
C GLN A 518 8.41 18.01 3.59
N ALA A 519 8.69 17.97 4.89
CA ALA A 519 9.67 17.06 5.49
C ALA A 519 9.28 15.58 5.30
N ALA A 520 8.00 15.24 5.51
CA ALA A 520 7.50 13.89 5.30
C ALA A 520 7.66 13.45 3.82
N THR A 521 7.26 14.32 2.88
CA THR A 521 7.36 14.03 1.45
C THR A 521 8.82 13.96 0.98
N ALA A 522 9.70 14.84 1.46
CA ALA A 522 11.13 14.80 1.18
C ALA A 522 11.79 13.54 1.75
N GLY A 523 11.38 13.10 2.95
CA GLY A 523 11.84 11.85 3.57
C GLY A 523 11.52 10.62 2.70
N LEU A 524 10.34 10.58 2.08
CA LEU A 524 10.00 9.54 1.08
C LEU A 524 10.92 9.60 -0.14
N GLY A 525 11.32 10.80 -0.56
CA GLY A 525 12.33 11.02 -1.60
C GLY A 525 13.69 10.42 -1.23
N VAL A 526 14.14 10.60 0.01
CA VAL A 526 15.38 9.98 0.52
C VAL A 526 15.30 8.45 0.46
N VAL A 527 14.19 7.85 0.89
CA VAL A 527 13.98 6.39 0.77
C VAL A 527 14.06 5.94 -0.69
N SER A 528 13.47 6.69 -1.61
CA SER A 528 13.53 6.39 -3.04
C SER A 528 14.96 6.48 -3.58
N LEU A 529 15.75 7.47 -3.18
CA LEU A 529 17.16 7.61 -3.57
C LEU A 529 18.04 6.49 -2.96
N LEU A 530 17.75 6.04 -1.75
CA LEU A 530 18.40 4.86 -1.16
C LEU A 530 18.06 3.59 -1.95
N ALA A 531 16.80 3.45 -2.38
CA ALA A 531 16.38 2.35 -3.26
C ALA A 531 17.05 2.43 -4.64
N PHE A 532 17.23 3.63 -5.20
CA PHE A 532 18.03 3.84 -6.41
C PHE A 532 19.46 3.32 -6.25
N VAL A 533 20.14 3.65 -5.14
CA VAL A 533 21.49 3.12 -4.84
C VAL A 533 21.46 1.60 -4.67
N LEU A 534 20.47 1.07 -3.97
CA LEU A 534 20.31 -0.38 -3.80
C LEU A 534 20.12 -1.10 -5.15
N ALA A 535 19.42 -0.46 -6.11
CA ALA A 535 19.16 -1.02 -7.43
C ALA A 535 20.43 -1.23 -8.28
N PHE A 536 21.58 -0.66 -7.93
CA PHE A 536 22.88 -1.00 -8.57
C PHE A 536 23.34 -2.42 -8.25
N ARG A 537 22.81 -3.04 -7.21
CA ARG A 537 23.08 -4.45 -6.89
C ARG A 537 22.18 -5.43 -7.64
N LEU A 538 21.21 -4.94 -8.44
CA LEU A 538 20.49 -5.78 -9.38
C LEU A 538 21.41 -6.15 -10.53
N LYS A 539 21.60 -7.45 -10.76
CA LYS A 539 22.23 -7.98 -11.96
C LYS A 539 21.20 -8.78 -12.73
N THR A 540 20.97 -8.43 -13.97
CA THR A 540 20.14 -9.22 -14.90
C THR A 540 21.05 -10.09 -15.76
N PRO A 541 20.60 -11.28 -16.23
CA PRO A 541 21.42 -12.14 -17.12
C PRO A 541 21.97 -11.38 -18.34
N ALA A 542 21.20 -10.44 -18.87
CA ALA A 542 21.66 -9.57 -19.98
C ALA A 542 22.78 -8.59 -19.59
N SER A 543 22.96 -8.27 -18.30
CA SER A 543 24.05 -7.42 -17.81
C SER A 543 25.33 -8.23 -17.54
N GLU A 544 25.23 -9.50 -17.22
CA GLU A 544 26.37 -10.40 -17.09
C GLU A 544 27.03 -10.70 -18.44
N GLU A 545 26.24 -10.93 -19.51
CA GLU A 545 26.79 -11.11 -20.87
C GLU A 545 27.50 -9.86 -21.43
N LEU A 546 27.18 -8.66 -20.95
CA LEU A 546 27.83 -7.42 -21.35
C LEU A 546 29.10 -7.13 -20.53
N ASP A 547 29.15 -7.56 -19.27
CA ASP A 547 30.35 -7.45 -18.43
C ASP A 547 31.43 -8.49 -18.82
N ASP A 548 31.03 -9.69 -19.22
CA ASP A 548 31.95 -10.74 -19.72
C ASP A 548 32.54 -10.41 -21.12
N ARG A 549 31.95 -9.45 -21.84
CA ARG A 549 32.45 -8.96 -23.15
C ARG A 549 33.34 -7.72 -23.05
N ARG A 550 33.55 -7.17 -21.86
CA ARG A 550 34.48 -6.06 -21.59
C ARG A 550 35.71 -6.53 -20.86
#